data_9e87f266fa03861cdb49e1f1ed520cab
#
_entry.id   9e87f266fa03861cdb49e1f1ed520cab
#
_cell.length_a   1.000
_cell.length_b   1.000
_cell.length_c   1.000
_cell.angle_alpha   90.00
_cell.angle_beta   90.00
_cell.angle_gamma   90.00
#
_symmetry.space_group_name_H-M   'P 1'
#
loop_
_entity.id
_entity.type
_entity.pdbx_description
1 polymer ?
#
loop_
_entity_poly.entity_id
_entity_poly.type
_entity_poly.pdbx_seq_one_letter_code
_entity_poly.pdbx_strand_id
1 'polypeptide(L)'
;MKVADVPQDLKYYKGAVVRDQNYAVDDEGRYHMVKSDGWEPKNEALALALQDDKDKEERSHMRVQPTTDFQGFELDLRHQPAAHCENGAIATLLSYYGIHLSEPMIFGLASGLFFVHLPFVKMSGMPVTAFRTFPGILFKRITKLLGIKTVTKRFLSKERAMKMLDKVVLEEQKPVGCVVGMYDLPYLPPEYRFRFNGHNICITGKNEVTGDYCVLDSNATQKVTISRDDLIKVRFATGGTYPLLGQMYWIKSVPEQLPDLKPLILKSIHKTCRNMTSQPDFIPWAGANGIRHLSQSIREWEQKKSSRKAKQNLAQVIRMLEEIGTGGAGFRFIYGAFLQEAAEKTGLTILNDYAMRITEIGDMWREFAYKASRIIKKRKGENYTYDELGDLLQIISEKERQFFKDLDHTNESKRSSTGFEIL
;
A
#
# COMPACT_ATOMS: atom_id res chain seq x y z
N MET A 1 -12.63 -20.34 -4.33
CA MET A 1 -12.00 -21.33 -3.43
C MET A 1 -12.53 -21.11 -2.03
N LYS A 2 -12.93 -22.16 -1.30
CA LYS A 2 -13.32 -22.03 0.10
C LYS A 2 -12.04 -21.99 0.94
N VAL A 3 -12.04 -21.28 2.08
CA VAL A 3 -10.88 -21.21 2.99
C VAL A 3 -10.36 -22.61 3.39
N ALA A 4 -11.27 -23.61 3.43
CA ALA A 4 -10.93 -25.01 3.70
C ALA A 4 -10.06 -25.69 2.62
N ASP A 5 -9.94 -25.08 1.44
CA ASP A 5 -9.17 -25.65 0.32
C ASP A 5 -7.73 -25.11 0.26
N VAL A 6 -7.36 -24.21 1.20
CA VAL A 6 -5.98 -23.70 1.32
C VAL A 6 -5.16 -24.70 2.14
N PRO A 7 -3.96 -25.09 1.67
CA PRO A 7 -3.06 -25.92 2.48
C PRO A 7 -2.85 -25.36 3.89
N GLN A 8 -2.80 -26.23 4.90
CA GLN A 8 -2.72 -25.80 6.30
C GLN A 8 -1.43 -25.03 6.66
N ASP A 9 -0.39 -25.17 5.85
CA ASP A 9 0.89 -24.48 5.97
C ASP A 9 0.89 -23.06 5.38
N LEU A 10 -0.21 -22.63 4.76
CA LEU A 10 -0.34 -21.33 4.13
C LEU A 10 -1.33 -20.43 4.88
N LYS A 11 -0.90 -19.20 5.18
CA LYS A 11 -1.78 -18.16 5.70
C LYS A 11 -2.52 -17.48 4.55
N TYR A 12 -3.82 -17.48 4.62
CA TYR A 12 -4.70 -16.94 3.60
C TYR A 12 -5.16 -15.52 3.93
N TYR A 13 -4.76 -14.55 3.12
CA TYR A 13 -5.22 -13.16 3.23
C TYR A 13 -6.43 -12.92 2.33
N LYS A 14 -7.63 -13.20 2.85
CA LYS A 14 -8.88 -13.05 2.11
C LYS A 14 -9.15 -11.62 1.62
N GLY A 15 -8.64 -10.60 2.30
CA GLY A 15 -8.79 -9.20 1.94
C GLY A 15 -7.75 -8.66 0.96
N ALA A 16 -6.63 -9.38 0.74
CA ALA A 16 -5.55 -8.91 -0.14
C ALA A 16 -5.70 -9.41 -1.58
N VAL A 17 -6.78 -10.10 -1.91
CA VAL A 17 -6.88 -10.90 -3.11
C VAL A 17 -8.07 -10.52 -3.94
N VAL A 18 -7.88 -10.39 -5.24
CA VAL A 18 -8.94 -10.48 -6.22
C VAL A 18 -9.66 -11.80 -5.99
N ARG A 19 -11.00 -11.80 -5.97
CA ARG A 19 -11.84 -13.00 -5.66
C ARG A 19 -11.43 -14.26 -6.42
N ASP A 20 -10.74 -14.11 -7.51
CA ASP A 20 -10.37 -15.15 -8.44
C ASP A 20 -8.85 -15.45 -8.47
N GLN A 21 -8.06 -14.73 -7.66
CA GLN A 21 -6.62 -15.00 -7.44
C GLN A 21 -6.37 -15.04 -5.95
N ASN A 22 -6.34 -16.24 -5.40
CA ASN A 22 -6.04 -16.43 -4.00
C ASN A 22 -4.54 -16.50 -3.82
N TYR A 23 -3.98 -15.56 -3.07
CA TYR A 23 -2.62 -15.65 -2.57
C TYR A 23 -2.66 -16.17 -1.14
N ALA A 24 -1.84 -17.14 -0.86
CA ALA A 24 -1.53 -17.56 0.49
C ALA A 24 -0.13 -17.09 0.82
N VAL A 25 0.12 -16.80 2.07
CA VAL A 25 1.45 -16.46 2.57
C VAL A 25 1.91 -17.63 3.43
N ASP A 26 3.07 -18.22 3.11
CA ASP A 26 3.66 -19.28 3.92
C ASP A 26 4.23 -18.70 5.25
N ASP A 27 4.63 -19.58 6.14
CA ASP A 27 5.23 -19.18 7.44
C ASP A 27 6.52 -18.39 7.28
N GLU A 28 7.08 -18.42 6.08
CA GLU A 28 8.26 -17.68 5.70
C GLU A 28 7.94 -16.31 5.07
N GLY A 29 6.67 -15.92 4.97
CA GLY A 29 6.22 -14.66 4.42
C GLY A 29 6.24 -14.59 2.89
N ARG A 30 6.34 -15.71 2.19
CA ARG A 30 6.32 -15.77 0.72
C ARG A 30 4.88 -15.86 0.22
N TYR A 31 4.56 -15.08 -0.81
CA TYR A 31 3.26 -15.12 -1.47
C TYR A 31 3.21 -16.24 -2.50
N HIS A 32 2.23 -17.12 -2.36
CA HIS A 32 1.95 -18.19 -3.30
C HIS A 32 0.58 -17.98 -3.93
N MET A 33 0.51 -18.03 -5.26
CA MET A 33 -0.76 -18.04 -5.95
C MET A 33 -1.39 -19.42 -5.80
N VAL A 34 -2.51 -19.49 -5.08
CA VAL A 34 -3.25 -20.74 -4.89
C VAL A 34 -4.24 -20.88 -6.05
N LYS A 35 -3.95 -21.80 -6.97
CA LYS A 35 -4.89 -22.21 -8.01
C LYS A 35 -5.71 -23.38 -7.47
N SER A 36 -7.02 -23.29 -7.58
CA SER A 36 -7.86 -24.49 -7.44
C SER A 36 -7.83 -25.24 -8.77
N ASP A 37 -7.48 -26.51 -8.76
CA ASP A 37 -7.63 -27.39 -9.92
C ASP A 37 -9.09 -27.36 -10.39
N GLY A 38 -9.32 -27.01 -11.66
CA GLY A 38 -10.66 -26.91 -12.23
C GLY A 38 -11.33 -25.54 -12.15
N TRP A 39 -10.62 -24.49 -11.72
CA TRP A 39 -11.17 -23.14 -11.78
C TRP A 39 -11.01 -22.53 -13.17
N GLU A 40 -12.13 -22.14 -13.78
CA GLU A 40 -12.16 -21.36 -15.02
C GLU A 40 -12.65 -19.94 -14.72
N PRO A 41 -12.03 -18.89 -15.35
CA PRO A 41 -12.49 -17.53 -15.20
C PRO A 41 -13.92 -17.40 -15.71
N LYS A 42 -14.81 -16.86 -14.86
CA LYS A 42 -16.24 -16.69 -15.18
C LYS A 42 -16.53 -15.73 -16.33
N ASN A 43 -15.53 -14.99 -16.80
CA ASN A 43 -15.65 -14.13 -17.98
C ASN A 43 -14.30 -13.96 -18.69
N GLU A 44 -14.39 -13.73 -20.01
CA GLU A 44 -13.24 -13.59 -20.90
C GLU A 44 -12.27 -12.44 -20.56
N ALA A 45 -12.78 -11.37 -19.94
CA ALA A 45 -11.98 -10.23 -19.52
C ALA A 45 -11.08 -10.55 -18.32
N LEU A 46 -11.57 -11.37 -17.40
CA LEU A 46 -10.79 -11.87 -16.28
C LEU A 46 -9.75 -12.89 -16.76
N ALA A 47 -10.10 -13.74 -17.73
CA ALA A 47 -9.14 -14.65 -18.37
C ALA A 47 -7.98 -13.89 -19.05
N LEU A 48 -8.29 -12.78 -19.75
CA LEU A 48 -7.28 -11.92 -20.37
C LEU A 48 -6.43 -11.16 -19.36
N ALA A 49 -7.02 -10.67 -18.26
CA ALA A 49 -6.26 -10.03 -17.19
C ALA A 49 -5.30 -11.01 -16.50
N LEU A 50 -5.73 -12.26 -16.32
CA LEU A 50 -4.91 -13.33 -15.76
C LEU A 50 -3.81 -13.78 -16.72
N GLN A 51 -4.06 -13.75 -18.04
CA GLN A 51 -3.05 -14.01 -19.06
C GLN A 51 -1.98 -12.91 -19.06
N ASP A 52 -2.40 -11.63 -19.00
CA ASP A 52 -1.48 -10.49 -18.86
C ASP A 52 -0.62 -10.57 -17.59
N ASP A 53 -1.16 -11.09 -16.49
CA ASP A 53 -0.41 -11.28 -15.25
C ASP A 53 0.56 -12.46 -15.33
N LYS A 54 0.20 -13.57 -16.00
CA LYS A 54 1.12 -14.68 -16.32
C LYS A 54 2.27 -14.22 -17.22
N ASP A 55 1.98 -13.46 -18.26
CA ASP A 55 2.99 -12.92 -19.17
C ASP A 55 3.93 -11.94 -18.44
N LYS A 56 3.43 -11.22 -17.43
CA LYS A 56 4.26 -10.39 -16.55
C LYS A 56 5.12 -11.22 -15.61
N GLU A 57 4.58 -12.31 -15.07
CA GLU A 57 5.29 -13.25 -14.20
C GLU A 57 6.42 -13.96 -14.97
N GLU A 58 6.17 -14.45 -16.19
CA GLU A 58 7.18 -15.03 -17.07
C GLU A 58 8.26 -14.01 -17.49
N ARG A 59 7.89 -12.75 -17.71
CA ARG A 59 8.85 -11.65 -18.00
C ARG A 59 9.62 -11.21 -16.77
N SER A 60 9.05 -11.31 -15.57
CA SER A 60 9.73 -10.99 -14.30
C SER A 60 10.82 -12.02 -13.93
N HIS A 61 10.74 -13.23 -14.46
CA HIS A 61 11.79 -14.25 -14.33
C HIS A 61 13.05 -13.96 -15.19
N MET A 62 13.07 -12.88 -15.95
CA MET A 62 14.28 -12.43 -16.64
C MET A 62 15.26 -11.73 -15.67
N ARG A 63 15.99 -12.57 -14.95
CA ARG A 63 17.37 -12.42 -14.48
C ARG A 63 17.74 -11.10 -13.78
N VAL A 64 17.44 -10.99 -12.52
CA VAL A 64 18.42 -10.44 -11.58
C VAL A 64 19.23 -11.64 -11.09
N GLN A 65 20.52 -11.74 -11.46
CA GLN A 65 21.38 -12.82 -10.97
C GLN A 65 21.50 -12.68 -9.45
N PRO A 66 21.39 -13.78 -8.67
CA PRO A 66 21.70 -13.73 -7.27
C PRO A 66 23.17 -13.30 -7.12
N THR A 67 23.43 -12.30 -6.30
CA THR A 67 24.77 -11.85 -5.97
C THR A 67 25.42 -12.92 -5.08
N THR A 68 26.07 -13.91 -5.70
CA THR A 68 26.72 -15.02 -4.99
C THR A 68 28.04 -14.62 -4.30
N ASP A 69 28.58 -13.42 -4.57
CA ASP A 69 29.87 -12.93 -4.01
C ASP A 69 29.70 -11.52 -3.44
N PHE A 70 28.84 -11.35 -2.44
CA PHE A 70 28.76 -10.08 -1.73
C PHE A 70 29.96 -9.99 -0.74
N GLN A 71 30.93 -9.13 -1.07
CA GLN A 71 32.08 -8.85 -0.21
C GLN A 71 31.90 -7.49 0.46
N GLY A 72 31.51 -7.49 1.72
CA GLY A 72 31.32 -6.25 2.45
C GLY A 72 30.39 -6.41 3.65
N PHE A 73 29.90 -5.29 4.18
CA PHE A 73 28.97 -5.24 5.29
C PHE A 73 27.52 -5.34 4.84
N GLU A 74 26.79 -6.31 5.33
CA GLU A 74 25.34 -6.43 5.18
C GLU A 74 24.70 -6.87 6.49
N LEU A 75 23.59 -6.22 6.87
CA LEU A 75 22.75 -6.64 7.99
C LEU A 75 22.04 -7.94 7.63
N ASP A 76 21.99 -8.87 8.58
CA ASP A 76 21.22 -10.12 8.44
C ASP A 76 19.73 -9.82 8.55
N LEU A 77 19.16 -9.40 7.42
CA LEU A 77 17.75 -9.10 7.28
C LEU A 77 17.18 -9.89 6.11
N ARG A 78 16.03 -10.51 6.37
CA ARG A 78 15.31 -11.27 5.36
C ARG A 78 14.54 -10.31 4.44
N HIS A 79 14.62 -10.56 3.14
CA HIS A 79 13.77 -9.90 2.15
C HIS A 79 12.33 -10.40 2.29
N GLN A 80 11.36 -9.48 2.33
CA GLN A 80 9.94 -9.78 2.37
C GLN A 80 9.20 -8.93 1.34
N PRO A 81 8.55 -9.53 0.34
CA PRO A 81 7.65 -8.81 -0.54
C PRO A 81 6.49 -8.18 0.23
N ALA A 82 6.01 -7.04 -0.22
CA ALA A 82 4.80 -6.40 0.28
C ALA A 82 4.09 -5.68 -0.87
N ALA A 83 2.78 -5.59 -0.81
CA ALA A 83 2.01 -4.87 -1.81
C ALA A 83 2.31 -3.37 -1.79
N HIS A 84 2.54 -2.80 -0.61
CA HIS A 84 2.79 -1.37 -0.43
C HIS A 84 4.21 -1.09 0.08
N CYS A 85 5.00 -0.37 -0.71
CA CYS A 85 6.41 -0.12 -0.44
C CYS A 85 6.71 0.54 0.92
N GLU A 86 5.87 1.49 1.39
CA GLU A 86 6.06 2.11 2.70
C GLU A 86 5.83 1.10 3.83
N ASN A 87 4.82 0.22 3.73
CA ASN A 87 4.58 -0.83 4.71
C ASN A 87 5.73 -1.84 4.72
N GLY A 88 6.20 -2.28 3.55
CA GLY A 88 7.33 -3.21 3.43
C GLY A 88 8.62 -2.64 4.02
N ALA A 89 8.92 -1.36 3.72
CA ALA A 89 10.09 -0.69 4.31
C ALA A 89 9.95 -0.57 5.85
N ILE A 90 8.77 -0.26 6.36
CA ILE A 90 8.51 -0.21 7.81
C ILE A 90 8.70 -1.60 8.44
N ALA A 91 8.15 -2.66 7.82
CA ALA A 91 8.31 -4.03 8.31
C ALA A 91 9.79 -4.42 8.38
N THR A 92 10.57 -4.10 7.35
CA THR A 92 12.03 -4.33 7.32
C THR A 92 12.75 -3.60 8.45
N LEU A 93 12.43 -2.31 8.68
CA LEU A 93 13.05 -1.55 9.76
C LEU A 93 12.69 -2.08 11.15
N LEU A 94 11.46 -2.52 11.34
CA LEU A 94 10.99 -3.10 12.61
C LEU A 94 11.58 -4.48 12.88
N SER A 95 11.69 -5.33 11.84
CA SER A 95 12.21 -6.69 11.96
C SER A 95 13.66 -6.73 12.44
N TYR A 96 14.47 -5.71 12.11
CA TYR A 96 15.83 -5.56 12.62
C TYR A 96 15.89 -5.51 14.17
N TYR A 97 14.84 -4.98 14.80
CA TYR A 97 14.71 -4.92 16.26
C TYR A 97 13.89 -6.07 16.84
N GLY A 98 13.65 -7.14 16.07
CA GLY A 98 12.84 -8.27 16.51
C GLY A 98 11.34 -7.98 16.58
N ILE A 99 10.87 -6.86 16.00
CA ILE A 99 9.46 -6.49 15.97
C ILE A 99 8.86 -6.95 14.65
N HIS A 100 8.12 -8.06 14.69
CA HIS A 100 7.52 -8.68 13.51
C HIS A 100 6.03 -8.31 13.43
N LEU A 101 5.70 -7.37 12.56
CA LEU A 101 4.33 -6.97 12.24
C LEU A 101 4.09 -7.21 10.75
N SER A 102 2.93 -7.78 10.43
CA SER A 102 2.49 -7.96 9.06
C SER A 102 2.22 -6.61 8.36
N GLU A 103 2.21 -6.60 7.04
CA GLU A 103 1.81 -5.43 6.25
C GLU A 103 0.40 -4.92 6.63
N PRO A 104 -0.65 -5.78 6.73
CA PRO A 104 -1.97 -5.35 7.18
C PRO A 104 -1.96 -4.73 8.58
N MET A 105 -1.23 -5.33 9.52
CA MET A 105 -1.13 -4.81 10.90
C MET A 105 -0.46 -3.43 10.93
N ILE A 106 0.63 -3.23 10.20
CA ILE A 106 1.31 -1.93 10.07
C ILE A 106 0.35 -0.89 9.49
N PHE A 107 -0.34 -1.22 8.40
CA PHE A 107 -1.26 -0.31 7.73
C PHE A 107 -2.45 0.07 8.62
N GLY A 108 -3.05 -0.91 9.28
CA GLY A 108 -4.19 -0.71 10.19
C GLY A 108 -3.83 0.09 11.43
N LEU A 109 -2.76 -0.29 12.15
CA LEU A 109 -2.27 0.44 13.33
C LEU A 109 -1.90 1.89 13.00
N ALA A 110 -1.33 2.14 11.83
CA ALA A 110 -1.03 3.50 11.37
C ALA A 110 -2.28 4.28 10.93
N SER A 111 -3.50 3.69 10.99
CA SER A 111 -4.73 4.28 10.44
C SER A 111 -4.51 4.77 9.01
N GLY A 112 -4.00 3.86 8.18
CA GLY A 112 -3.55 4.17 6.82
C GLY A 112 -4.70 4.40 5.85
N LEU A 113 -5.82 3.69 6.02
CA LEU A 113 -6.97 3.79 5.14
C LEU A 113 -7.60 5.19 5.23
N PHE A 114 -7.80 5.78 4.06
CA PHE A 114 -8.42 7.09 3.89
C PHE A 114 -8.90 7.24 2.45
N PHE A 115 -9.76 8.21 2.20
CA PHE A 115 -10.11 8.62 0.84
C PHE A 115 -10.10 10.13 0.72
N VAL A 116 -9.58 10.64 -0.41
CA VAL A 116 -9.69 12.05 -0.76
C VAL A 116 -9.73 12.23 -2.27
N HIS A 117 -10.61 13.14 -2.73
CA HIS A 117 -10.66 13.62 -4.12
C HIS A 117 -10.66 15.14 -4.15
N LEU A 118 -9.57 15.74 -4.62
CA LEU A 118 -9.37 17.20 -4.69
C LEU A 118 -9.41 17.67 -6.15
N PRO A 119 -10.57 18.07 -6.69
CA PRO A 119 -10.69 18.44 -8.11
C PRO A 119 -9.90 19.70 -8.47
N PHE A 120 -9.62 20.55 -7.51
CA PHE A 120 -8.89 21.82 -7.65
C PHE A 120 -7.38 21.70 -7.51
N VAL A 121 -6.88 20.61 -6.90
CA VAL A 121 -5.44 20.31 -6.82
C VAL A 121 -5.06 19.42 -7.99
N LYS A 122 -4.07 19.82 -8.78
CA LYS A 122 -3.61 19.08 -9.95
C LYS A 122 -2.24 18.49 -9.72
N MET A 123 -2.13 17.17 -9.98
CA MET A 123 -0.86 16.45 -10.08
C MET A 123 -0.69 15.93 -11.51
N SER A 124 0.39 16.31 -12.18
CA SER A 124 0.58 15.98 -13.61
C SER A 124 -0.62 16.36 -14.49
N GLY A 125 -1.30 17.49 -14.14
CA GLY A 125 -2.45 18.00 -14.86
C GLY A 125 -3.78 17.28 -14.58
N MET A 126 -3.83 16.32 -13.66
CA MET A 126 -5.02 15.55 -13.28
C MET A 126 -5.45 15.85 -11.84
N PRO A 127 -6.74 15.74 -11.48
CA PRO A 127 -7.20 15.87 -10.11
C PRO A 127 -6.52 14.87 -9.17
N VAL A 128 -6.20 15.33 -7.96
CA VAL A 128 -5.66 14.43 -6.94
C VAL A 128 -6.77 13.52 -6.41
N THR A 129 -6.55 12.22 -6.49
CA THR A 129 -7.35 11.20 -5.81
C THR A 129 -6.39 10.29 -5.05
N ALA A 130 -6.69 10.01 -3.79
CA ALA A 130 -5.88 9.09 -2.99
C ALA A 130 -6.77 8.21 -2.10
N PHE A 131 -6.31 6.99 -1.89
CA PHE A 131 -7.03 5.94 -1.13
C PHE A 131 -6.38 5.64 0.21
N ARG A 132 -5.39 6.42 0.60
CA ARG A 132 -4.69 6.33 1.88
C ARG A 132 -4.23 7.70 2.38
N THR A 133 -3.76 7.74 3.61
CA THR A 133 -3.11 8.91 4.19
C THR A 133 -1.81 9.27 3.43
N PHE A 134 -1.31 10.49 3.62
CA PHE A 134 -0.13 10.99 2.93
C PHE A 134 1.12 10.10 3.14
N PRO A 135 2.01 10.00 2.11
CA PRO A 135 3.29 9.30 2.22
C PRO A 135 4.14 9.78 3.40
N GLY A 136 4.81 8.85 4.08
CA GLY A 136 5.64 9.12 5.27
C GLY A 136 4.85 9.24 6.58
N ILE A 137 3.52 9.32 6.55
CA ILE A 137 2.70 9.37 7.76
C ILE A 137 2.62 8.00 8.44
N LEU A 138 2.62 6.91 7.69
CA LEU A 138 2.51 5.56 8.25
C LEU A 138 3.68 5.28 9.19
N PHE A 139 4.91 5.49 8.73
CA PHE A 139 6.11 5.33 9.56
C PHE A 139 6.05 6.17 10.84
N LYS A 140 5.71 7.45 10.73
CA LYS A 140 5.62 8.35 11.89
C LYS A 140 4.54 7.89 12.88
N ARG A 141 3.39 7.42 12.40
CA ARG A 141 2.28 7.01 13.27
C ARG A 141 2.56 5.71 13.98
N ILE A 142 3.01 4.67 13.26
CA ILE A 142 3.27 3.36 13.86
C ILE A 142 4.41 3.44 14.87
N THR A 143 5.48 4.14 14.56
CA THR A 143 6.62 4.28 15.49
C THR A 143 6.25 5.09 16.73
N LYS A 144 5.45 6.16 16.59
CA LYS A 144 4.92 6.89 17.76
C LYS A 144 4.01 6.00 18.60
N LEU A 145 3.15 5.20 17.96
CA LEU A 145 2.21 4.31 18.63
C LEU A 145 2.92 3.24 19.47
N LEU A 146 4.05 2.74 18.94
CA LEU A 146 4.88 1.72 19.61
C LEU A 146 5.94 2.32 20.55
N GLY A 147 5.98 3.64 20.77
CA GLY A 147 6.98 4.28 21.62
C GLY A 147 8.41 4.29 21.03
N ILE A 148 8.54 4.06 19.73
CA ILE A 148 9.83 3.94 19.02
C ILE A 148 10.35 5.34 18.68
N LYS A 149 11.61 5.62 18.99
CA LYS A 149 12.29 6.86 18.61
C LYS A 149 12.88 6.74 17.20
N THR A 150 12.61 7.72 16.35
CA THR A 150 13.04 7.71 14.94
C THR A 150 13.74 9.00 14.55
N VAL A 151 14.49 8.94 13.46
CA VAL A 151 15.10 10.10 12.81
C VAL A 151 14.65 10.12 11.36
N THR A 152 14.27 11.29 10.87
CA THR A 152 14.02 11.55 9.44
C THR A 152 14.83 12.76 9.04
N LYS A 153 15.58 12.65 7.94
CA LYS A 153 16.42 13.75 7.42
C LYS A 153 16.21 13.95 5.93
N ARG A 154 16.39 15.18 5.50
CA ARG A 154 16.48 15.61 4.09
C ARG A 154 17.76 16.40 3.87
N PHE A 155 18.29 16.39 2.66
CA PHE A 155 19.57 16.98 2.34
C PHE A 155 19.48 17.78 1.04
N LEU A 156 20.13 18.94 1.03
CA LEU A 156 20.35 19.70 -0.20
C LEU A 156 21.62 19.22 -0.95
N SER A 157 22.61 18.65 -0.21
CA SER A 157 23.85 18.13 -0.78
C SER A 157 23.77 16.60 -0.91
N LYS A 158 24.08 16.10 -2.09
CA LYS A 158 24.16 14.66 -2.40
C LYS A 158 25.24 13.97 -1.57
N GLU A 159 26.41 14.58 -1.45
CA GLU A 159 27.55 14.06 -0.71
C GLU A 159 27.22 13.92 0.78
N ARG A 160 26.60 14.96 1.38
CA ARG A 160 26.14 14.89 2.78
C ARG A 160 25.10 13.81 3.00
N ALA A 161 24.21 13.60 2.04
CA ALA A 161 23.19 12.55 2.10
C ALA A 161 23.82 11.16 2.07
N MET A 162 24.83 10.93 1.21
CA MET A 162 25.51 9.64 1.12
C MET A 162 26.42 9.41 2.34
N LYS A 163 27.16 10.42 2.79
CA LYS A 163 27.96 10.32 4.01
C LYS A 163 27.12 9.97 5.25
N MET A 164 25.93 10.56 5.38
CA MET A 164 25.02 10.22 6.48
C MET A 164 24.45 8.80 6.32
N LEU A 165 24.17 8.36 5.10
CA LEU A 165 23.72 6.99 4.84
C LEU A 165 24.81 5.99 5.25
N ASP A 166 26.04 6.18 4.77
CA ASP A 166 27.18 5.33 5.13
C ASP A 166 27.38 5.30 6.65
N LYS A 167 27.34 6.46 7.32
CA LYS A 167 27.43 6.51 8.78
C LYS A 167 26.40 5.64 9.48
N VAL A 168 25.12 5.74 9.10
CA VAL A 168 24.05 4.98 9.78
C VAL A 168 24.12 3.50 9.45
N VAL A 169 24.38 3.13 8.17
CA VAL A 169 24.39 1.74 7.75
C VAL A 169 25.66 1.02 8.21
N LEU A 170 26.83 1.63 8.01
CA LEU A 170 28.13 0.95 8.23
C LEU A 170 28.67 1.13 9.65
N GLU A 171 28.60 2.36 10.21
CA GLU A 171 29.16 2.65 11.54
C GLU A 171 28.13 2.34 12.65
N GLU A 172 26.85 2.80 12.49
CA GLU A 172 25.80 2.53 13.48
C GLU A 172 25.12 1.17 13.27
N GLN A 173 25.43 0.48 12.16
CA GLN A 173 24.92 -0.85 11.80
C GLN A 173 23.39 -0.92 11.84
N LYS A 174 22.69 0.07 11.27
CA LYS A 174 21.24 0.17 11.27
C LYS A 174 20.69 0.21 9.84
N PRO A 175 19.56 -0.47 9.57
CA PRO A 175 18.88 -0.35 8.29
C PRO A 175 18.30 1.06 8.12
N VAL A 176 18.31 1.56 6.89
CA VAL A 176 17.87 2.92 6.57
C VAL A 176 16.81 2.87 5.48
N GLY A 177 15.60 3.37 5.77
CA GLY A 177 14.59 3.64 4.77
C GLY A 177 14.96 4.87 3.93
N CYS A 178 14.90 4.75 2.61
CA CYS A 178 15.13 5.84 1.66
C CYS A 178 13.89 6.06 0.79
N VAL A 179 13.50 7.32 0.60
CA VAL A 179 12.46 7.69 -0.36
C VAL A 179 13.11 8.00 -1.70
N VAL A 180 12.67 7.31 -2.76
CA VAL A 180 13.30 7.34 -4.07
C VAL A 180 12.31 7.58 -5.21
N GLY A 181 12.82 8.01 -6.35
CA GLY A 181 12.09 8.03 -7.61
C GLY A 181 12.13 6.66 -8.28
N MET A 182 10.98 6.15 -8.68
CA MET A 182 10.83 4.80 -9.22
C MET A 182 11.36 4.66 -10.65
N TYR A 183 11.32 5.74 -11.43
CA TYR A 183 11.63 5.72 -12.87
C TYR A 183 13.06 5.24 -13.20
N ASP A 184 14.02 5.62 -12.40
CA ASP A 184 15.45 5.34 -12.63
C ASP A 184 15.99 4.17 -11.78
N LEU A 185 15.13 3.39 -11.11
CA LEU A 185 15.57 2.20 -10.37
C LEU A 185 16.05 1.12 -11.37
N PRO A 186 17.34 0.75 -11.35
CA PRO A 186 17.91 -0.09 -12.41
C PRO A 186 17.41 -1.54 -12.39
N TYR A 187 17.06 -2.05 -11.20
CA TYR A 187 16.60 -3.43 -11.00
C TYR A 187 15.12 -3.64 -11.25
N LEU A 188 14.32 -2.59 -11.41
CA LEU A 188 12.92 -2.74 -11.78
C LEU A 188 12.76 -2.94 -13.28
N PRO A 189 11.87 -3.84 -13.72
CA PRO A 189 11.53 -4.00 -15.12
C PRO A 189 11.03 -2.69 -15.74
N PRO A 190 11.22 -2.46 -17.06
CA PRO A 190 10.81 -1.21 -17.73
C PRO A 190 9.33 -0.84 -17.53
N GLU A 191 8.45 -1.83 -17.49
CA GLU A 191 7.00 -1.65 -17.27
C GLU A 191 6.63 -1.08 -15.92
N TYR A 192 7.49 -1.27 -14.89
CA TYR A 192 7.33 -0.67 -13.55
C TYR A 192 8.00 0.69 -13.40
N ARG A 193 8.72 1.16 -14.43
CA ARG A 193 9.43 2.43 -14.43
C ARG A 193 8.50 3.57 -14.81
N PHE A 194 7.84 4.17 -13.85
CA PHE A 194 7.04 5.37 -14.08
C PHE A 194 7.50 6.53 -13.18
N ARG A 195 7.22 7.76 -13.59
CA ARG A 195 7.65 8.96 -12.86
C ARG A 195 6.83 9.12 -11.57
N PHE A 196 7.28 8.44 -10.53
CA PHE A 196 6.71 8.49 -9.20
C PHE A 196 7.82 8.72 -8.18
N ASN A 197 7.75 9.85 -7.46
CA ASN A 197 8.66 10.20 -6.39
C ASN A 197 7.97 9.90 -5.05
N GLY A 198 8.24 8.77 -4.45
CA GLY A 198 7.59 8.35 -3.20
C GLY A 198 7.74 6.87 -2.91
N HIS A 199 8.51 6.18 -3.74
CA HIS A 199 8.83 4.77 -3.51
C HIS A 199 9.78 4.64 -2.32
N ASN A 200 9.58 3.61 -1.49
CA ASN A 200 10.36 3.36 -0.30
C ASN A 200 11.19 2.09 -0.47
N ILE A 201 12.48 2.20 -0.21
CA ILE A 201 13.43 1.09 -0.20
C ILE A 201 14.22 1.10 1.10
N CYS A 202 14.77 -0.03 1.53
CA CYS A 202 15.65 -0.13 2.68
C CYS A 202 17.08 -0.42 2.25
N ILE A 203 18.03 0.37 2.72
CA ILE A 203 19.46 0.12 2.54
C ILE A 203 19.95 -0.64 3.78
N THR A 204 20.58 -1.78 3.56
CA THR A 204 20.96 -2.72 4.61
C THR A 204 22.46 -3.05 4.63
N GLY A 205 23.21 -2.59 3.64
CA GLY A 205 24.62 -2.89 3.55
C GLY A 205 25.30 -2.20 2.38
N LYS A 206 26.59 -2.46 2.25
CA LYS A 206 27.41 -1.96 1.15
C LYS A 206 28.54 -2.93 0.83
N ASN A 207 28.72 -3.22 -0.44
CA ASN A 207 29.86 -3.99 -0.93
C ASN A 207 31.12 -3.12 -0.87
N GLU A 208 32.18 -3.60 -0.25
CA GLU A 208 33.43 -2.85 -0.07
C GLU A 208 34.26 -2.81 -1.35
N VAL A 209 34.11 -3.79 -2.24
CA VAL A 209 34.85 -3.90 -3.49
C VAL A 209 34.22 -3.05 -4.59
N THR A 210 32.89 -3.21 -4.80
CA THR A 210 32.18 -2.50 -5.87
C THR A 210 31.65 -1.14 -5.43
N GLY A 211 31.46 -0.91 -4.13
CA GLY A 211 30.81 0.27 -3.56
C GLY A 211 29.30 0.27 -3.68
N ASP A 212 28.70 -0.81 -4.18
CA ASP A 212 27.25 -0.94 -4.35
C ASP A 212 26.53 -1.15 -3.02
N TYR A 213 25.33 -0.64 -2.91
CA TYR A 213 24.49 -0.78 -1.72
C TYR A 213 23.54 -1.97 -1.81
N CYS A 214 23.39 -2.71 -0.72
CA CYS A 214 22.36 -3.73 -0.57
C CYS A 214 21.01 -3.08 -0.34
N VAL A 215 20.01 -3.55 -1.07
CA VAL A 215 18.65 -3.02 -1.06
C VAL A 215 17.65 -4.13 -0.78
N LEU A 216 16.78 -3.89 0.19
CA LEU A 216 15.52 -4.59 0.36
C LEU A 216 14.40 -3.68 -0.15
N ASP A 217 13.82 -4.08 -1.27
CA ASP A 217 12.67 -3.40 -1.90
C ASP A 217 11.52 -4.41 -2.00
N SER A 218 10.39 -4.10 -1.38
CA SER A 218 9.22 -4.98 -1.37
C SER A 218 8.64 -5.28 -2.77
N ASN A 219 8.99 -4.46 -3.77
CA ASN A 219 8.58 -4.68 -5.15
C ASN A 219 9.57 -5.56 -5.94
N ALA A 220 10.74 -5.84 -5.38
CA ALA A 220 11.67 -6.81 -5.94
C ALA A 220 11.34 -8.22 -5.46
N THR A 221 11.67 -9.23 -6.24
CA THR A 221 11.44 -10.64 -5.86
C THR A 221 12.46 -11.18 -4.87
N GLN A 222 13.61 -10.49 -4.74
CA GLN A 222 14.72 -10.86 -3.87
C GLN A 222 15.54 -9.63 -3.46
N LYS A 223 16.54 -9.81 -2.60
CA LYS A 223 17.55 -8.79 -2.31
C LYS A 223 18.22 -8.36 -3.62
N VAL A 224 18.44 -7.07 -3.77
CA VAL A 224 19.09 -6.49 -4.95
C VAL A 224 20.22 -5.54 -4.53
N THR A 225 21.05 -5.15 -5.48
CA THR A 225 22.07 -4.13 -5.28
C THR A 225 21.82 -2.91 -6.17
N ILE A 226 22.35 -1.76 -5.76
CA ILE A 226 22.28 -0.52 -6.53
C ILE A 226 23.61 0.19 -6.44
N SER A 227 24.10 0.68 -7.58
CA SER A 227 25.34 1.46 -7.61
C SER A 227 25.18 2.75 -6.80
N ARG A 228 26.33 3.30 -6.30
CA ARG A 228 26.31 4.58 -5.60
C ARG A 228 25.70 5.71 -6.43
N ASP A 229 26.02 5.75 -7.71
CA ASP A 229 25.57 6.81 -8.62
C ASP A 229 24.08 6.68 -8.92
N ASP A 230 23.58 5.47 -9.16
CA ASP A 230 22.14 5.23 -9.33
C ASP A 230 21.36 5.53 -8.05
N LEU A 231 21.89 5.16 -6.88
CA LEU A 231 21.25 5.48 -5.60
C LEU A 231 21.17 7.00 -5.38
N ILE A 232 22.21 7.76 -5.73
CA ILE A 232 22.16 9.23 -5.72
C ILE A 232 21.09 9.72 -6.69
N LYS A 233 21.07 9.21 -7.92
CA LYS A 233 20.11 9.59 -8.95
C LYS A 233 18.69 9.40 -8.48
N VAL A 234 18.32 8.22 -7.97
CA VAL A 234 16.94 7.94 -7.51
C VAL A 234 16.56 8.68 -6.25
N ARG A 235 17.50 8.92 -5.29
CA ARG A 235 17.26 9.69 -4.06
C ARG A 235 17.05 11.19 -4.31
N PHE A 236 17.56 11.71 -5.41
CA PHE A 236 17.45 13.12 -5.82
C PHE A 236 16.67 13.28 -7.12
N ALA A 237 15.86 12.29 -7.47
CA ALA A 237 15.05 12.34 -8.69
C ALA A 237 14.15 13.58 -8.74
N THR A 238 14.08 14.17 -9.92
CA THR A 238 13.25 15.34 -10.23
C THR A 238 12.08 14.95 -11.13
N GLY A 239 11.12 15.86 -11.33
CA GLY A 239 9.97 15.64 -12.21
C GLY A 239 8.83 14.82 -11.59
N GLY A 240 8.91 14.50 -10.31
CA GLY A 240 7.79 13.96 -9.52
C GLY A 240 6.98 15.04 -8.83
N THR A 241 6.03 14.65 -8.00
CA THR A 241 5.07 15.53 -7.32
C THR A 241 5.71 16.48 -6.32
N TYR A 242 6.81 16.05 -5.69
CA TYR A 242 7.57 16.83 -4.71
C TYR A 242 9.05 16.44 -4.76
N PRO A 243 9.94 17.35 -4.34
CA PRO A 243 11.39 17.09 -4.31
C PRO A 243 11.72 16.06 -3.21
N LEU A 244 12.50 15.06 -3.56
CA LEU A 244 12.91 14.00 -2.62
C LEU A 244 13.98 14.47 -1.65
N LEU A 245 14.90 15.31 -2.09
CA LEU A 245 15.98 15.91 -1.28
C LEU A 245 16.75 14.84 -0.47
N GLY A 246 17.02 13.68 -1.07
CA GLY A 246 17.74 12.59 -0.41
C GLY A 246 17.10 12.11 0.89
N GLN A 247 15.77 12.23 1.02
CA GLN A 247 15.05 11.86 2.25
C GLN A 247 15.38 10.44 2.69
N MET A 248 15.77 10.31 3.94
CA MET A 248 16.02 9.04 4.60
C MET A 248 15.47 9.04 6.02
N TYR A 249 15.18 7.84 6.54
CA TYR A 249 14.64 7.66 7.89
C TYR A 249 15.10 6.32 8.48
N TRP A 250 15.26 6.30 9.81
CA TRP A 250 15.65 5.09 10.52
C TRP A 250 15.16 5.10 11.96
N ILE A 251 15.19 3.95 12.60
CA ILE A 251 14.89 3.79 14.02
C ILE A 251 16.15 4.14 14.83
N LYS A 252 16.01 5.09 15.75
CA LYS A 252 17.09 5.47 16.67
C LYS A 252 17.19 4.49 17.83
N SER A 253 16.06 4.17 18.44
CA SER A 253 15.94 3.21 19.53
C SER A 253 14.51 2.70 19.67
N VAL A 254 14.36 1.50 20.19
CA VAL A 254 13.09 0.89 20.59
C VAL A 254 12.96 0.91 22.11
N PRO A 255 11.74 0.91 22.70
CA PRO A 255 11.55 0.77 24.12
C PRO A 255 11.94 -0.65 24.57
N GLU A 256 12.30 -0.82 25.83
CA GLU A 256 12.60 -2.14 26.42
C GLU A 256 11.41 -3.11 26.33
N GLN A 257 10.21 -2.58 26.49
CA GLN A 257 8.97 -3.33 26.35
C GLN A 257 8.01 -2.60 25.42
N LEU A 258 7.49 -3.33 24.43
CA LEU A 258 6.46 -2.82 23.53
C LEU A 258 5.12 -2.71 24.27
N PRO A 259 4.31 -1.70 23.95
CA PRO A 259 2.97 -1.60 24.49
C PRO A 259 2.08 -2.75 24.02
N ASP A 260 1.06 -3.09 24.79
CA ASP A 260 0.03 -4.04 24.38
C ASP A 260 -0.65 -3.58 23.09
N LEU A 261 -0.74 -4.50 22.13
CA LEU A 261 -1.33 -4.21 20.81
C LEU A 261 -2.86 -4.06 20.86
N LYS A 262 -3.55 -4.73 21.78
CA LYS A 262 -5.01 -4.73 21.83
C LYS A 262 -5.62 -3.31 21.95
N PRO A 263 -5.24 -2.47 22.93
CA PRO A 263 -5.76 -1.11 23.01
C PRO A 263 -5.32 -0.25 21.81
N LEU A 264 -4.13 -0.50 21.27
CA LEU A 264 -3.64 0.22 20.09
C LEU A 264 -4.43 -0.10 18.82
N ILE A 265 -4.80 -1.36 18.63
CA ILE A 265 -5.66 -1.82 17.54
C ILE A 265 -7.01 -1.12 17.62
N LEU A 266 -7.67 -1.16 18.78
CA LEU A 266 -8.99 -0.53 18.98
C LEU A 266 -8.95 0.99 18.76
N LYS A 267 -7.89 1.66 19.25
CA LYS A 267 -7.66 3.08 19.02
C LYS A 267 -7.45 3.40 17.52
N SER A 268 -6.75 2.54 16.80
CA SER A 268 -6.46 2.73 15.38
C SER A 268 -7.69 2.48 14.50
N ILE A 269 -8.54 1.51 14.85
CA ILE A 269 -9.84 1.28 14.22
C ILE A 269 -10.71 2.52 14.39
N HIS A 270 -10.90 3.00 15.64
CA HIS A 270 -11.67 4.23 15.91
C HIS A 270 -11.18 5.42 15.08
N LYS A 271 -9.86 5.64 15.07
CA LYS A 271 -9.26 6.72 14.27
C LYS A 271 -9.52 6.59 12.78
N THR A 272 -9.47 5.37 12.23
CA THR A 272 -9.79 5.12 10.82
C THR A 272 -11.26 5.42 10.54
N CYS A 273 -12.17 4.94 11.39
CA CYS A 273 -13.60 5.21 11.29
C CYS A 273 -13.89 6.72 11.29
N ARG A 274 -13.30 7.45 12.24
CA ARG A 274 -13.39 8.91 12.34
C ARG A 274 -12.86 9.61 11.06
N ASN A 275 -11.71 9.17 10.55
CA ASN A 275 -11.15 9.71 9.32
C ASN A 275 -12.08 9.53 8.11
N MET A 276 -12.87 8.45 8.10
CA MET A 276 -13.77 8.14 6.97
C MET A 276 -15.17 8.76 7.12
N THR A 277 -15.63 9.08 8.35
CA THR A 277 -17.03 9.49 8.59
C THR A 277 -17.20 10.88 9.17
N SER A 278 -16.23 11.40 9.92
CA SER A 278 -16.36 12.63 10.70
C SER A 278 -15.77 13.86 10.00
N GLN A 279 -15.88 13.94 8.68
CA GLN A 279 -15.50 15.12 7.94
C GLN A 279 -16.60 16.18 8.06
N PRO A 280 -16.27 17.43 8.40
CA PRO A 280 -17.24 18.52 8.37
C PRO A 280 -17.85 18.68 6.96
N ASP A 281 -19.11 19.09 6.89
CA ASP A 281 -19.83 19.23 5.61
C ASP A 281 -19.15 20.20 4.63
N PHE A 282 -18.42 21.18 5.15
CA PHE A 282 -17.63 22.11 4.32
C PHE A 282 -16.33 21.49 3.77
N ILE A 283 -16.01 20.24 4.10
CA ILE A 283 -14.92 19.46 3.51
C ILE A 283 -15.52 18.25 2.77
N PRO A 284 -16.21 18.46 1.64
CA PRO A 284 -16.89 17.36 0.95
C PRO A 284 -15.93 16.40 0.22
N TRP A 285 -14.62 16.69 0.21
CA TRP A 285 -13.64 15.99 -0.62
C TRP A 285 -12.96 14.79 0.06
N ALA A 286 -13.27 14.53 1.32
CA ALA A 286 -12.56 13.53 2.13
C ALA A 286 -13.51 12.49 2.74
N GLY A 287 -12.96 11.30 3.08
CA GLY A 287 -13.72 10.18 3.62
C GLY A 287 -14.82 9.71 2.67
N ALA A 288 -15.90 9.17 3.20
CA ALA A 288 -17.07 8.73 2.43
C ALA A 288 -17.73 9.88 1.66
N ASN A 289 -17.69 11.12 2.20
CA ASN A 289 -18.15 12.32 1.46
C ASN A 289 -17.30 12.55 0.20
N GLY A 290 -16.00 12.32 0.28
CA GLY A 290 -15.09 12.44 -0.87
C GLY A 290 -15.42 11.46 -1.99
N ILE A 291 -15.86 10.25 -1.66
CA ILE A 291 -16.30 9.24 -2.64
C ILE A 291 -17.58 9.75 -3.35
N ARG A 292 -18.54 10.28 -2.60
CA ARG A 292 -19.74 10.92 -3.17
C ARG A 292 -19.37 12.09 -4.08
N HIS A 293 -18.42 12.91 -3.68
CA HIS A 293 -17.95 14.02 -4.48
C HIS A 293 -17.28 13.55 -5.78
N LEU A 294 -16.51 12.47 -5.74
CA LEU A 294 -15.94 11.84 -6.94
C LEU A 294 -17.05 11.33 -7.85
N SER A 295 -18.11 10.70 -7.32
CA SER A 295 -19.30 10.26 -8.07
C SER A 295 -19.91 11.41 -8.89
N GLN A 296 -20.11 12.55 -8.26
CA GLN A 296 -20.63 13.75 -8.92
C GLN A 296 -19.65 14.29 -9.98
N SER A 297 -18.37 14.36 -9.64
CA SER A 297 -17.33 14.85 -10.55
C SER A 297 -17.23 14.01 -11.82
N ILE A 298 -17.31 12.66 -11.69
CA ILE A 298 -17.18 11.74 -12.83
C ILE A 298 -18.31 11.95 -13.84
N ARG A 299 -19.57 12.11 -13.41
CA ARG A 299 -20.72 12.38 -14.27
C ARG A 299 -20.52 13.61 -15.15
N GLU A 300 -19.86 14.63 -14.59
CA GLU A 300 -19.61 15.89 -15.29
C GLU A 300 -18.41 15.83 -16.26
N TRP A 301 -17.54 14.82 -16.15
CA TRP A 301 -16.28 14.83 -16.91
C TRP A 301 -16.49 14.72 -18.41
N GLU A 302 -17.46 13.97 -18.88
CA GLU A 302 -17.72 13.81 -20.30
C GLU A 302 -18.30 15.09 -20.91
N GLN A 303 -19.16 15.81 -20.17
CA GLN A 303 -19.81 17.02 -20.62
C GLN A 303 -18.90 18.25 -20.52
N LYS A 304 -18.16 18.39 -19.42
CA LYS A 304 -17.34 19.58 -19.10
C LYS A 304 -15.91 19.52 -19.62
N LYS A 305 -15.47 18.38 -20.17
CA LYS A 305 -14.10 18.16 -20.63
C LYS A 305 -14.05 17.51 -22.01
N SER A 306 -12.93 17.68 -22.71
CA SER A 306 -12.70 16.85 -23.90
C SER A 306 -12.68 15.35 -23.53
N SER A 307 -13.15 14.49 -24.43
CA SER A 307 -13.17 13.02 -24.24
C SER A 307 -11.80 12.48 -23.83
N ARG A 308 -10.71 13.01 -24.43
CA ARG A 308 -9.33 12.66 -24.04
C ARG A 308 -9.06 13.00 -22.56
N LYS A 309 -9.44 14.19 -22.10
CA LYS A 309 -9.18 14.64 -20.72
C LYS A 309 -10.01 13.88 -19.70
N ALA A 310 -11.27 13.59 -20.03
CA ALA A 310 -12.15 12.77 -19.20
C ALA A 310 -11.55 11.38 -18.99
N LYS A 311 -11.08 10.71 -20.05
CA LYS A 311 -10.41 9.42 -19.98
C LYS A 311 -9.10 9.45 -19.20
N GLN A 312 -8.28 10.50 -19.34
CA GLN A 312 -7.06 10.67 -18.55
C GLN A 312 -7.36 10.79 -17.06
N ASN A 313 -8.38 11.57 -16.68
CA ASN A 313 -8.79 11.67 -15.28
C ASN A 313 -9.29 10.33 -14.74
N LEU A 314 -10.08 9.58 -15.52
CA LEU A 314 -10.58 8.28 -15.15
C LEU A 314 -9.43 7.25 -15.00
N ALA A 315 -8.49 7.23 -15.94
CA ALA A 315 -7.30 6.39 -15.87
C ALA A 315 -6.45 6.69 -14.62
N GLN A 316 -6.33 7.97 -14.23
CA GLN A 316 -5.64 8.34 -13.01
C GLN A 316 -6.33 7.81 -11.76
N VAL A 317 -7.67 7.82 -11.70
CA VAL A 317 -8.40 7.23 -10.57
C VAL A 317 -8.16 5.74 -10.48
N ILE A 318 -8.25 5.00 -11.61
CA ILE A 318 -7.97 3.55 -11.66
C ILE A 318 -6.54 3.27 -11.20
N ARG A 319 -5.57 4.03 -11.70
CA ARG A 319 -4.17 3.88 -11.31
C ARG A 319 -3.97 4.04 -9.81
N MET A 320 -4.57 5.07 -9.21
CA MET A 320 -4.49 5.31 -7.77
C MET A 320 -5.23 4.24 -6.96
N LEU A 321 -6.24 3.60 -7.55
CA LEU A 321 -7.03 2.53 -6.94
C LEU A 321 -6.31 1.19 -6.97
N GLU A 322 -5.63 0.84 -8.08
CA GLU A 322 -5.18 -0.53 -8.34
C GLU A 322 -3.66 -0.69 -8.50
N GLU A 323 -2.95 0.34 -9.05
CA GLU A 323 -1.59 0.12 -9.56
C GLU A 323 -0.46 0.61 -8.63
N ILE A 324 -0.75 1.48 -7.67
CA ILE A 324 0.29 2.12 -6.86
C ILE A 324 0.57 1.39 -5.53
N GLY A 325 0.58 0.08 -5.55
CA GLY A 325 0.87 -0.71 -4.35
C GLY A 325 -0.25 -0.70 -3.32
N THR A 326 -1.50 -0.74 -3.79
CA THR A 326 -2.68 -0.68 -2.90
C THR A 326 -3.09 -2.06 -2.35
N GLY A 327 -2.53 -3.14 -2.87
CA GLY A 327 -3.03 -4.50 -2.64
C GLY A 327 -4.42 -4.72 -3.25
N GLY A 328 -4.84 -3.84 -4.18
CA GLY A 328 -6.16 -3.83 -4.81
C GLY A 328 -7.22 -3.05 -4.03
N ALA A 329 -8.24 -2.58 -4.77
CA ALA A 329 -9.41 -1.88 -4.23
C ALA A 329 -9.07 -0.68 -3.32
N GLY A 330 -7.97 0.03 -3.59
CA GLY A 330 -7.56 1.19 -2.82
C GLY A 330 -7.35 0.86 -1.33
N PHE A 331 -6.59 -0.18 -1.03
CA PHE A 331 -6.25 -0.66 0.32
C PHE A 331 -7.41 -1.32 1.11
N ARG A 332 -8.61 -1.52 0.52
CA ARG A 332 -9.72 -2.13 1.26
C ARG A 332 -9.42 -3.58 1.62
N PHE A 333 -8.74 -4.30 0.75
CA PHE A 333 -8.33 -5.67 1.02
C PHE A 333 -7.26 -5.76 2.12
N ILE A 334 -6.25 -4.90 2.10
CA ILE A 334 -5.25 -4.81 3.18
C ILE A 334 -5.94 -4.48 4.52
N TYR A 335 -6.94 -3.57 4.50
CA TYR A 335 -7.68 -3.24 5.72
C TYR A 335 -8.58 -4.38 6.20
N GLY A 336 -9.15 -5.16 5.28
CA GLY A 336 -9.87 -6.40 5.60
C GLY A 336 -8.96 -7.43 6.30
N ALA A 337 -7.76 -7.65 5.75
CA ALA A 337 -6.75 -8.51 6.37
C ALA A 337 -6.32 -7.99 7.76
N PHE A 338 -6.17 -6.67 7.92
CA PHE A 338 -5.93 -6.08 9.25
C PHE A 338 -7.04 -6.41 10.24
N LEU A 339 -8.31 -6.31 9.84
CA LEU A 339 -9.43 -6.62 10.73
C LEU A 339 -9.47 -8.12 11.14
N GLN A 340 -9.07 -9.02 10.25
CA GLN A 340 -8.91 -10.45 10.58
C GLN A 340 -7.82 -10.67 11.63
N GLU A 341 -6.63 -10.10 11.42
CA GLU A 341 -5.55 -10.18 12.39
C GLU A 341 -5.91 -9.46 13.71
N ALA A 342 -6.66 -8.35 13.63
CA ALA A 342 -7.18 -7.65 14.80
C ALA A 342 -8.15 -8.53 15.61
N ALA A 343 -9.01 -9.32 14.93
CA ALA A 343 -9.89 -10.27 15.61
C ALA A 343 -9.10 -11.28 16.44
N GLU A 344 -8.04 -11.84 15.87
CA GLU A 344 -7.14 -12.79 16.55
C GLU A 344 -6.42 -12.14 17.75
N LYS A 345 -5.82 -10.97 17.54
CA LYS A 345 -5.02 -10.28 18.56
C LYS A 345 -5.86 -9.71 19.71
N THR A 346 -7.10 -9.32 19.44
CA THR A 346 -7.99 -8.73 20.45
C THR A 346 -8.96 -9.73 21.08
N GLY A 347 -9.18 -10.88 20.44
CA GLY A 347 -10.23 -11.84 20.80
C GLY A 347 -11.64 -11.38 20.39
N LEU A 348 -11.77 -10.33 19.58
CA LEU A 348 -13.05 -9.79 19.11
C LEU A 348 -13.46 -10.40 17.76
N THR A 349 -14.05 -11.58 17.80
CA THR A 349 -14.42 -12.35 16.59
C THR A 349 -15.33 -11.60 15.62
N ILE A 350 -16.15 -10.65 16.12
CA ILE A 350 -17.00 -9.79 15.29
C ILE A 350 -16.22 -8.99 14.24
N LEU A 351 -14.92 -8.73 14.44
CA LEU A 351 -14.08 -8.05 13.45
C LEU A 351 -13.90 -8.87 12.17
N ASN A 352 -14.11 -10.20 12.20
CA ASN A 352 -14.11 -11.04 11.01
C ASN A 352 -15.30 -10.72 10.09
N ASP A 353 -16.48 -10.41 10.66
CA ASP A 353 -17.65 -10.02 9.86
C ASP A 353 -17.40 -8.66 9.19
N TYR A 354 -16.75 -7.74 9.90
CA TYR A 354 -16.33 -6.48 9.30
C TYR A 354 -15.24 -6.66 8.24
N ALA A 355 -14.33 -7.61 8.40
CA ALA A 355 -13.35 -7.95 7.37
C ALA A 355 -14.02 -8.46 6.09
N MET A 356 -15.05 -9.27 6.21
CA MET A 356 -15.86 -9.71 5.05
C MET A 356 -16.58 -8.54 4.38
N ARG A 357 -17.25 -7.69 5.16
CA ARG A 357 -17.99 -6.52 4.65
C ARG A 357 -17.08 -5.53 3.90
N ILE A 358 -15.89 -5.22 4.41
CA ILE A 358 -14.98 -4.31 3.70
C ILE A 358 -14.38 -4.95 2.45
N THR A 359 -14.23 -6.28 2.43
CA THR A 359 -13.83 -7.03 1.24
C THR A 359 -14.91 -6.94 0.16
N GLU A 360 -16.18 -7.09 0.50
CA GLU A 360 -17.29 -6.92 -0.43
C GLU A 360 -17.35 -5.49 -1.01
N ILE A 361 -17.07 -4.48 -0.20
CA ILE A 361 -16.94 -3.09 -0.68
C ILE A 361 -15.73 -2.97 -1.60
N GLY A 362 -14.62 -3.65 -1.29
CA GLY A 362 -13.46 -3.75 -2.16
C GLY A 362 -13.79 -4.36 -3.53
N ASP A 363 -14.60 -5.41 -3.57
CA ASP A 363 -15.08 -6.01 -4.83
C ASP A 363 -15.87 -4.99 -5.67
N MET A 364 -16.67 -4.13 -5.04
CA MET A 364 -17.39 -3.06 -5.77
C MET A 364 -16.42 -2.01 -6.36
N TRP A 365 -15.34 -1.69 -5.65
CA TRP A 365 -14.28 -0.83 -6.18
C TRP A 365 -13.57 -1.48 -7.38
N ARG A 366 -13.38 -2.80 -7.36
CA ARG A 366 -12.85 -3.54 -8.52
C ARG A 366 -13.83 -3.54 -9.69
N GLU A 367 -15.13 -3.67 -9.45
CA GLU A 367 -16.16 -3.51 -10.47
C GLU A 367 -16.09 -2.10 -11.10
N PHE A 368 -15.95 -1.07 -10.28
CA PHE A 368 -15.75 0.29 -10.77
C PHE A 368 -14.51 0.39 -11.68
N ALA A 369 -13.37 -0.13 -11.26
CA ALA A 369 -12.14 -0.13 -12.04
C ALA A 369 -12.32 -0.87 -13.38
N TYR A 370 -12.99 -2.01 -13.36
CA TYR A 370 -13.32 -2.78 -14.56
C TYR A 370 -14.15 -1.95 -15.55
N LYS A 371 -15.32 -1.46 -15.15
CA LYS A 371 -16.21 -0.65 -15.99
C LYS A 371 -15.48 0.60 -16.54
N ALA A 372 -14.73 1.29 -15.68
CA ALA A 372 -13.95 2.45 -16.06
C ALA A 372 -12.88 2.13 -17.13
N SER A 373 -12.20 0.98 -17.02
CA SER A 373 -11.22 0.53 -18.00
C SER A 373 -11.85 0.29 -19.38
N ARG A 374 -13.11 -0.20 -19.42
CA ARG A 374 -13.85 -0.44 -20.66
C ARG A 374 -14.21 0.88 -21.38
N ILE A 375 -14.61 1.91 -20.63
CA ILE A 375 -14.83 3.25 -21.19
C ILE A 375 -13.55 3.80 -21.81
N ILE A 376 -12.41 3.62 -21.15
CA ILE A 376 -11.12 4.11 -21.65
C ILE A 376 -10.72 3.40 -22.93
N LYS A 377 -10.80 2.05 -22.95
CA LYS A 377 -10.35 1.21 -24.06
C LYS A 377 -11.34 1.14 -25.25
N LYS A 378 -12.56 1.65 -25.11
CA LYS A 378 -13.63 1.62 -26.14
C LYS A 378 -13.83 0.21 -26.74
N ARG A 379 -13.90 -0.83 -25.92
CA ARG A 379 -14.12 -2.19 -26.43
C ARG A 379 -15.54 -2.34 -26.98
N LYS A 380 -15.64 -2.95 -28.19
CA LYS A 380 -16.95 -3.25 -28.82
C LYS A 380 -17.75 -4.20 -27.95
N GLY A 381 -19.05 -3.91 -27.79
CA GLY A 381 -20.01 -4.79 -27.08
C GLY A 381 -20.25 -4.43 -25.61
N GLU A 382 -19.49 -3.53 -25.00
CA GLU A 382 -19.68 -3.08 -23.62
C GLU A 382 -19.75 -1.55 -23.58
N ASN A 383 -20.95 -1.02 -23.41
CA ASN A 383 -21.22 0.43 -23.44
C ASN A 383 -21.50 0.97 -22.03
N TYR A 384 -20.48 0.94 -21.16
CA TYR A 384 -20.60 1.61 -19.87
C TYR A 384 -20.51 3.13 -20.01
N THR A 385 -21.23 3.84 -19.13
CA THR A 385 -21.31 5.29 -19.13
C THR A 385 -20.65 5.90 -17.89
N TYR A 386 -20.34 7.21 -17.95
CA TYR A 386 -19.87 7.93 -16.78
C TYR A 386 -20.95 8.05 -15.69
N ASP A 387 -22.24 8.04 -16.07
CA ASP A 387 -23.35 8.05 -15.13
C ASP A 387 -23.43 6.73 -14.35
N GLU A 388 -23.32 5.59 -15.01
CA GLU A 388 -23.26 4.28 -14.33
C GLU A 388 -22.07 4.17 -13.36
N LEU A 389 -20.90 4.72 -13.72
CA LEU A 389 -19.77 4.83 -12.80
C LEU A 389 -20.09 5.71 -11.59
N GLY A 390 -20.78 6.82 -11.83
CA GLY A 390 -21.26 7.71 -10.78
C GLY A 390 -22.26 7.01 -9.85
N ASP A 391 -23.23 6.25 -10.37
CA ASP A 391 -24.17 5.47 -9.57
C ASP A 391 -23.47 4.45 -8.68
N LEU A 392 -22.52 3.69 -9.23
CA LEU A 392 -21.74 2.71 -8.47
C LEU A 392 -20.93 3.38 -7.35
N LEU A 393 -20.28 4.52 -7.62
CA LEU A 393 -19.55 5.26 -6.59
C LEU A 393 -20.46 5.85 -5.51
N GLN A 394 -21.69 6.24 -5.85
CA GLN A 394 -22.69 6.67 -4.88
C GLN A 394 -23.03 5.54 -3.91
N ILE A 395 -23.28 4.34 -4.43
CA ILE A 395 -23.54 3.14 -3.63
C ILE A 395 -22.34 2.80 -2.75
N ILE A 396 -21.12 2.83 -3.30
CA ILE A 396 -19.89 2.59 -2.53
C ILE A 396 -19.76 3.60 -1.39
N SER A 397 -20.00 4.90 -1.65
CA SER A 397 -19.95 5.95 -0.63
C SER A 397 -20.89 5.67 0.54
N GLU A 398 -22.11 5.26 0.25
CA GLU A 398 -23.13 4.95 1.27
C GLU A 398 -22.75 3.71 2.08
N LYS A 399 -22.29 2.63 1.39
CA LYS A 399 -21.84 1.41 2.05
C LYS A 399 -20.61 1.64 2.93
N GLU A 400 -19.61 2.42 2.46
CA GLU A 400 -18.43 2.76 3.28
C GLU A 400 -18.83 3.62 4.49
N ARG A 401 -19.70 4.60 4.31
CA ARG A 401 -20.19 5.41 5.42
C ARG A 401 -20.87 4.56 6.49
N GLN A 402 -21.77 3.67 6.09
CA GLN A 402 -22.47 2.80 7.01
C GLN A 402 -21.49 1.83 7.68
N PHE A 403 -20.60 1.22 6.90
CA PHE A 403 -19.57 0.30 7.40
C PHE A 403 -18.73 0.93 8.52
N PHE A 404 -18.18 2.13 8.29
CA PHE A 404 -17.31 2.77 9.27
C PHE A 404 -18.09 3.28 10.49
N LYS A 405 -19.35 3.67 10.36
CA LYS A 405 -20.21 4.00 11.52
C LYS A 405 -20.48 2.77 12.38
N ASP A 406 -20.86 1.65 11.77
CA ASP A 406 -21.15 0.40 12.49
C ASP A 406 -19.89 -0.12 13.20
N LEU A 407 -18.76 -0.12 12.50
CA LEU A 407 -17.48 -0.56 13.06
C LEU A 407 -17.05 0.32 14.25
N ASP A 408 -17.24 1.64 14.15
CA ASP A 408 -16.91 2.58 15.24
C ASP A 408 -17.78 2.35 16.46
N HIS A 409 -19.09 2.22 16.28
CA HIS A 409 -20.03 1.94 17.35
C HIS A 409 -19.73 0.63 18.07
N THR A 410 -19.46 -0.44 17.31
CA THR A 410 -19.06 -1.74 17.88
C THR A 410 -17.75 -1.64 18.65
N ASN A 411 -16.79 -0.91 18.14
CA ASN A 411 -15.50 -0.69 18.75
C ASN A 411 -15.59 0.16 20.04
N GLU A 412 -16.41 1.21 20.07
CA GLU A 412 -16.65 2.04 21.25
C GLU A 412 -17.32 1.25 22.38
N SER A 413 -18.32 0.44 22.09
CA SER A 413 -18.98 -0.41 23.09
C SER A 413 -18.00 -1.38 23.77
N LYS A 414 -17.04 -1.90 23.02
CA LYS A 414 -16.01 -2.81 23.54
C LYS A 414 -14.90 -2.08 24.32
N ARG A 415 -14.55 -0.84 23.93
CA ARG A 415 -13.60 0.00 24.66
C ARG A 415 -14.14 0.39 26.03
N SER A 416 -15.40 0.77 26.13
CA SER A 416 -16.06 1.12 27.38
C SER A 416 -16.14 -0.07 28.36
N SER A 417 -16.34 -1.29 27.83
CA SER A 417 -16.40 -2.50 28.67
C SER A 417 -15.02 -2.94 29.20
N THR A 418 -13.92 -2.46 28.62
CA THR A 418 -12.55 -2.78 29.05
C THR A 418 -11.92 -1.73 29.97
N GLY A 419 -12.67 -0.68 30.38
CA GLY A 419 -12.22 0.32 31.36
C GLY A 419 -11.12 1.29 30.88
N PHE A 420 -10.86 1.36 29.56
CA PHE A 420 -9.88 2.27 28.98
C PHE A 420 -10.51 3.62 28.62
N GLU A 421 -10.44 4.59 29.54
CA GLU A 421 -10.65 6.00 29.21
C GLU A 421 -9.48 6.56 28.39
N ILE A 422 -9.83 7.44 27.46
CA ILE A 422 -8.85 8.11 26.59
C ILE A 422 -8.23 9.27 27.38
N LEU A 423 -6.96 9.17 27.71
CA LEU A 423 -6.11 10.34 27.93
C LEU A 423 -5.53 10.87 26.60
#